data_885b93b1ed1bf8b80e1bd051e12c2daf
#
_entry.id   885b93b1ed1bf8b80e1bd051e12c2daf
#
_cell.length_a   1.000
_cell.length_b   1.000
_cell.length_c   1.000
_cell.angle_alpha   90.00
_cell.angle_beta   90.00
_cell.angle_gamma   90.00
#
_symmetry.space_group_name_H-M   'P 1'
#
loop_
_entity.id
_entity.type
_entity.pdbx_description
1 polymer ?
#
loop_
_entity_poly.entity_id
_entity_poly.type
_entity_poly.pdbx_seq_one_letter_code
_entity_poly.pdbx_strand_id
1 'polypeptide(L)'
;LKQGEAHRLFIHPEHFGDKKAAETAYGRIIPGSAVTITKVERGTVFQQAPLLYDLTSLQKDCNIHHDLTADKTLSIAQSLYEKKLVSYPRTGSRYIPEDIMANIPALLEKIIAMPLFREYGRTFDFSALNTRSVDTTKVTDHHALIITGVAPEELSEAESAVYTLIAGRMLEAFSPPCEKERLLMECMCGGMDFRSRSAFIVNTGWRAVFARKEDREKDEPEDGGGTALFAEGGLVPLSGRGLSQKKTLPRPLYTEATLLAAMENCGKDITDGEARETVKDSGIGTPATRAAIITTLFKRNYVERSGKSILPTEKGLYLYESVKDMMVADAELTGTWERALARIEGRTLDPDSFMLSIREYTGKVTGEILRLKFPEPSSHAFTCPKCKAGNVVVKSKVAKCDREGCGLLVFRRFLNKELTDRHLEQLFSSGSTRLIKGFKGKKGCSFDAALTFDDSFNLKLSFPKPKGAKGK
;
A
#
# COMPACT_ATOMS: atom_id res chain seq x y z
N LEU A 1 14.51 32.20 12.91
CA LEU A 1 14.49 33.27 13.93
C LEU A 1 14.95 32.72 15.26
N LYS A 2 15.62 33.54 16.07
CA LYS A 2 16.11 33.16 17.40
C LYS A 2 15.90 34.29 18.40
N GLN A 3 15.48 33.92 19.62
CA GLN A 3 15.35 34.85 20.76
C GLN A 3 15.81 34.12 22.02
N GLY A 4 16.92 34.51 22.58
CA GLY A 4 17.59 33.77 23.65
C GLY A 4 18.08 32.40 23.13
N GLU A 5 17.75 31.32 23.85
CA GLU A 5 18.04 29.96 23.42
C GLU A 5 16.98 29.38 22.48
N ALA A 6 15.80 30.00 22.43
CA ALA A 6 14.69 29.54 21.60
C ALA A 6 14.88 29.94 20.13
N HIS A 7 14.66 29.00 19.23
CA HIS A 7 14.74 29.21 17.79
C HIS A 7 13.53 28.63 17.07
N ARG A 8 13.22 29.17 15.91
CA ARG A 8 12.16 28.66 15.04
C ARG A 8 12.50 28.88 13.57
N LEU A 9 12.26 27.85 12.75
CA LEU A 9 12.38 27.93 11.32
C LEU A 9 11.09 28.48 10.69
N PHE A 10 11.25 29.38 9.74
CA PHE A 10 10.18 29.90 8.90
C PHE A 10 10.51 29.61 7.46
N ILE A 11 9.54 29.13 6.69
CA ILE A 11 9.72 28.71 5.29
C ILE A 11 8.86 29.60 4.40
N HIS A 12 9.42 30.03 3.28
CA HIS A 12 8.65 30.71 2.23
C HIS A 12 7.62 29.75 1.64
N PRO A 13 6.32 30.12 1.56
CA PRO A 13 5.25 29.19 1.18
C PRO A 13 5.33 28.75 -0.29
N GLU A 14 5.90 29.57 -1.15
CA GLU A 14 6.00 29.30 -2.57
C GLU A 14 7.36 28.72 -2.96
N HIS A 15 7.36 27.80 -3.91
CA HIS A 15 8.58 27.26 -4.49
C HIS A 15 8.98 28.04 -5.73
N PHE A 16 10.24 28.46 -5.79
CA PHE A 16 10.79 29.06 -7.00
C PHE A 16 11.06 27.97 -8.04
N GLY A 17 10.53 28.12 -9.24
CA GLY A 17 10.78 27.19 -10.35
C GLY A 17 12.17 27.39 -11.02
N ASP A 18 12.82 28.53 -10.73
CA ASP A 18 14.08 28.93 -11.31
C ASP A 18 15.09 29.31 -10.22
N LYS A 19 16.31 28.81 -10.37
CA LYS A 19 17.42 29.02 -9.43
C LYS A 19 17.78 30.49 -9.25
N LYS A 20 17.79 31.27 -10.35
CA LYS A 20 18.17 32.70 -10.33
C LYS A 20 17.15 33.54 -9.57
N ALA A 21 15.87 33.25 -9.73
CA ALA A 21 14.78 33.88 -8.95
C ALA A 21 14.93 33.56 -7.46
N ALA A 22 15.22 32.31 -7.12
CA ALA A 22 15.46 31.89 -5.73
C ALA A 22 16.68 32.59 -5.10
N GLU A 23 17.81 32.70 -5.83
CA GLU A 23 19.00 33.40 -5.39
C GLU A 23 18.77 34.91 -5.23
N THR A 24 17.97 35.50 -6.09
CA THR A 24 17.58 36.94 -5.98
C THR A 24 16.73 37.15 -4.73
N ALA A 25 15.74 36.29 -4.49
CA ALA A 25 14.92 36.33 -3.27
C ALA A 25 15.77 36.11 -2.00
N TYR A 26 16.66 35.11 -2.02
CA TYR A 26 17.59 34.83 -0.95
C TYR A 26 18.49 36.03 -0.62
N GLY A 27 18.93 36.79 -1.63
CA GLY A 27 19.76 38.00 -1.45
C GLY A 27 19.06 39.11 -0.69
N ARG A 28 17.73 39.18 -0.70
CA ARG A 28 16.93 40.16 0.05
C ARG A 28 16.85 39.88 1.55
N ILE A 29 17.16 38.67 1.96
CA ILE A 29 17.12 38.22 3.36
C ILE A 29 18.48 38.51 3.98
N ILE A 30 18.57 39.51 4.85
CA ILE A 30 19.83 39.97 5.46
C ILE A 30 19.96 39.37 6.86
N PRO A 31 20.97 38.53 7.15
CA PRO A 31 21.22 38.05 8.52
C PRO A 31 21.44 39.18 9.50
N GLY A 32 20.87 39.04 10.71
CA GLY A 32 20.95 40.06 11.72
C GLY A 32 19.88 41.17 11.62
N SER A 33 19.11 41.21 10.51
CA SER A 33 17.98 42.17 10.40
C SER A 33 16.84 41.78 11.38
N ALA A 34 16.09 42.79 11.79
CA ALA A 34 14.88 42.56 12.54
C ALA A 34 13.75 42.09 11.59
N VAL A 35 13.06 41.04 12.00
CA VAL A 35 11.94 40.46 11.27
C VAL A 35 10.67 40.70 12.07
N THR A 36 9.64 41.24 11.43
CA THR A 36 8.35 41.48 12.08
C THR A 36 7.47 40.24 12.00
N ILE A 37 6.98 39.79 13.15
CA ILE A 37 5.95 38.74 13.22
C ILE A 37 4.61 39.34 12.85
N THR A 38 4.05 38.96 11.75
CA THR A 38 2.82 39.56 11.19
C THR A 38 1.55 38.88 11.67
N LYS A 39 1.64 37.59 12.03
CA LYS A 39 0.50 36.81 12.52
C LYS A 39 0.93 35.72 13.47
N VAL A 40 0.14 35.50 14.50
CA VAL A 40 0.24 34.35 15.42
C VAL A 40 -1.15 33.79 15.63
N GLU A 41 -1.39 32.60 15.12
CA GLU A 41 -2.69 31.92 15.19
C GLU A 41 -2.52 30.58 15.93
N ARG A 42 -3.32 30.39 16.98
CA ARG A 42 -3.40 29.13 17.71
C ARG A 42 -4.78 28.52 17.50
N GLY A 43 -4.83 27.23 17.38
CA GLY A 43 -6.08 26.50 17.24
C GLY A 43 -5.95 25.07 17.73
N THR A 44 -7.02 24.54 18.27
CA THR A 44 -7.12 23.13 18.64
C THR A 44 -7.67 22.32 17.48
N VAL A 45 -7.05 21.19 17.20
CA VAL A 45 -7.50 20.22 16.19
C VAL A 45 -7.66 18.86 16.83
N PHE A 46 -8.83 18.27 16.63
CA PHE A 46 -9.13 16.92 17.08
C PHE A 46 -8.93 15.92 15.94
N GLN A 47 -7.93 15.04 16.09
CA GLN A 47 -7.78 13.89 15.21
C GLN A 47 -8.68 12.78 15.71
N GLN A 48 -9.74 12.51 14.96
CA GLN A 48 -10.73 11.51 15.35
C GLN A 48 -10.11 10.10 15.42
N ALA A 49 -10.61 9.30 16.34
CA ALA A 49 -10.27 7.90 16.45
C ALA A 49 -10.60 7.17 15.15
N PRO A 50 -9.82 6.16 14.73
CA PRO A 50 -10.17 5.36 13.58
C PRO A 50 -11.47 4.60 13.83
N LEU A 51 -12.22 4.31 12.77
CA LEU A 51 -13.36 3.41 12.85
C LEU A 51 -12.88 1.96 13.07
N LEU A 52 -13.78 1.07 13.47
CA LEU A 52 -13.51 -0.36 13.56
C LEU A 52 -13.00 -0.90 12.22
N TYR A 53 -12.43 -2.09 12.24
CA TYR A 53 -11.99 -2.75 11.00
C TYR A 53 -13.13 -3.30 10.17
N ASP A 54 -13.08 -3.03 8.87
CA ASP A 54 -13.53 -3.92 7.82
C ASP A 54 -12.38 -4.83 7.38
N LEU A 55 -12.64 -5.77 6.47
CA LEU A 55 -11.59 -6.67 5.96
C LEU A 55 -10.46 -5.90 5.27
N THR A 56 -10.78 -4.89 4.45
CA THR A 56 -9.77 -4.14 3.68
C THR A 56 -8.82 -3.36 4.58
N SER A 57 -9.34 -2.68 5.59
CA SER A 57 -8.52 -1.92 6.55
C SER A 57 -7.67 -2.84 7.42
N LEU A 58 -8.20 -4.00 7.83
CA LEU A 58 -7.40 -5.02 8.52
C LEU A 58 -6.25 -5.53 7.63
N GLN A 59 -6.53 -5.86 6.37
CA GLN A 59 -5.49 -6.31 5.43
C GLN A 59 -4.40 -5.26 5.21
N LYS A 60 -4.76 -3.97 5.13
CA LYS A 60 -3.79 -2.87 5.01
C LYS A 60 -2.87 -2.81 6.24
N ASP A 61 -3.42 -2.83 7.43
CA ASP A 61 -2.63 -2.74 8.66
C ASP A 61 -1.79 -4.00 8.91
N CYS A 62 -2.32 -5.18 8.60
CA CYS A 62 -1.53 -6.42 8.63
C CYS A 62 -0.34 -6.39 7.66
N ASN A 63 -0.51 -5.81 6.46
CA ASN A 63 0.58 -5.66 5.50
C ASN A 63 1.61 -4.63 5.97
N ILE A 64 1.18 -3.50 6.53
CA ILE A 64 2.07 -2.44 7.01
C ILE A 64 2.91 -2.91 8.20
N HIS A 65 2.27 -3.51 9.21
CA HIS A 65 2.89 -3.79 10.51
C HIS A 65 3.48 -5.20 10.64
N HIS A 66 2.96 -6.18 9.89
CA HIS A 66 3.33 -7.59 10.01
C HIS A 66 3.77 -8.24 8.69
N ASP A 67 3.86 -7.48 7.59
CA ASP A 67 4.25 -7.98 6.27
C ASP A 67 3.35 -9.13 5.74
N LEU A 68 2.13 -9.23 6.27
CA LEU A 68 1.16 -10.22 5.83
C LEU A 68 0.52 -9.80 4.51
N THR A 69 0.34 -10.76 3.61
CA THR A 69 -0.41 -10.51 2.37
C THR A 69 -1.91 -10.43 2.66
N ALA A 70 -2.66 -9.78 1.77
CA ALA A 70 -4.11 -9.69 1.89
C ALA A 70 -4.79 -11.06 1.97
N ASP A 71 -4.34 -12.03 1.17
CA ASP A 71 -4.84 -13.40 1.16
C ASP A 71 -4.52 -14.13 2.47
N LYS A 72 -3.28 -13.99 2.97
CA LYS A 72 -2.88 -14.59 4.25
C LYS A 72 -3.65 -14.00 5.42
N THR A 73 -3.86 -12.67 5.43
CA THR A 73 -4.67 -11.99 6.44
C THR A 73 -6.11 -12.52 6.46
N LEU A 74 -6.73 -12.66 5.28
CA LEU A 74 -8.07 -13.23 5.19
C LEU A 74 -8.12 -14.67 5.72
N SER A 75 -7.15 -15.50 5.36
CA SER A 75 -7.08 -16.89 5.84
C SER A 75 -6.95 -16.96 7.38
N ILE A 76 -6.14 -16.08 7.96
CA ILE A 76 -5.97 -16.00 9.43
C ILE A 76 -7.25 -15.48 10.09
N ALA A 77 -7.85 -14.42 9.58
CA ALA A 77 -9.09 -13.89 10.12
C ALA A 77 -10.23 -14.92 10.04
N GLN A 78 -10.26 -15.73 8.99
CA GLN A 78 -11.21 -16.84 8.85
C GLN A 78 -10.95 -17.91 9.91
N SER A 79 -9.70 -18.28 10.17
CA SER A 79 -9.33 -19.22 11.26
C SER A 79 -9.75 -18.69 12.64
N LEU A 80 -9.53 -17.39 12.91
CA LEU A 80 -9.94 -16.77 14.17
C LEU A 80 -11.48 -16.78 14.33
N TYR A 81 -12.22 -16.58 13.25
CA TYR A 81 -13.68 -16.67 13.24
C TYR A 81 -14.16 -18.09 13.52
N GLU A 82 -13.56 -19.10 12.89
CA GLU A 82 -13.90 -20.53 13.12
C GLU A 82 -13.61 -20.95 14.57
N LYS A 83 -12.57 -20.36 15.18
CA LYS A 83 -12.27 -20.48 16.63
C LYS A 83 -13.23 -19.64 17.50
N LYS A 84 -14.19 -18.95 16.94
CA LYS A 84 -15.16 -18.05 17.61
C LYS A 84 -14.51 -16.89 18.37
N LEU A 85 -13.33 -16.45 17.97
CA LEU A 85 -12.59 -15.38 18.63
C LEU A 85 -12.95 -13.98 18.09
N VAL A 86 -13.37 -13.90 16.83
CA VAL A 86 -13.74 -12.66 16.15
C VAL A 86 -15.07 -12.82 15.39
N SER A 87 -15.70 -11.70 15.04
CA SER A 87 -16.88 -11.69 14.17
C SER A 87 -16.54 -12.07 12.73
N TYR A 88 -17.53 -12.22 11.87
CA TYR A 88 -17.34 -12.67 10.48
C TYR A 88 -16.40 -11.76 9.69
N PRO A 89 -15.30 -12.28 9.11
CA PRO A 89 -14.22 -11.45 8.59
C PRO A 89 -14.49 -10.81 7.23
N ARG A 90 -15.42 -11.35 6.41
CA ARG A 90 -15.71 -10.81 5.08
C ARG A 90 -16.74 -9.69 5.13
N THR A 91 -16.45 -8.65 5.89
CA THR A 91 -17.31 -7.48 6.03
C THR A 91 -16.71 -6.26 5.35
N GLY A 92 -17.54 -5.44 4.73
CA GLY A 92 -17.20 -4.11 4.23
C GLY A 92 -17.58 -2.99 5.21
N SER A 93 -18.30 -3.32 6.28
CA SER A 93 -18.73 -2.33 7.26
C SER A 93 -17.65 -2.09 8.33
N ARG A 94 -17.51 -0.83 8.73
CA ARG A 94 -16.69 -0.36 9.87
C ARG A 94 -17.55 0.05 11.07
N TYR A 95 -18.82 -0.33 11.03
CA TYR A 95 -19.81 0.06 12.02
C TYR A 95 -20.42 -1.16 12.68
N ILE A 96 -20.86 -0.96 13.91
CA ILE A 96 -21.70 -1.92 14.65
C ILE A 96 -23.10 -1.32 14.84
N PRO A 97 -24.14 -2.13 14.93
CA PRO A 97 -25.47 -1.67 15.28
C PRO A 97 -25.57 -1.33 16.77
N GLU A 98 -26.61 -0.59 17.14
CA GLU A 98 -26.80 -0.08 18.50
C GLU A 98 -26.99 -1.19 19.55
N ASP A 99 -27.57 -2.32 19.19
CA ASP A 99 -27.78 -3.46 20.08
C ASP A 99 -26.47 -4.11 20.54
N ILE A 100 -25.43 -4.09 19.69
CA ILE A 100 -24.09 -4.59 20.04
C ILE A 100 -23.38 -3.63 21.01
N MET A 101 -23.68 -2.33 20.97
CA MET A 101 -23.03 -1.33 21.83
C MET A 101 -23.13 -1.68 23.31
N ALA A 102 -24.22 -2.27 23.76
CA ALA A 102 -24.40 -2.69 25.14
C ALA A 102 -23.32 -3.67 25.64
N ASN A 103 -22.74 -4.46 24.76
CA ASN A 103 -21.72 -5.45 25.08
C ASN A 103 -20.28 -4.91 24.98
N ILE A 104 -20.09 -3.73 24.36
CA ILE A 104 -18.76 -3.18 24.09
C ILE A 104 -17.97 -2.93 25.38
N PRO A 105 -18.52 -2.35 26.46
CA PRO A 105 -17.73 -2.15 27.69
C PRO A 105 -17.10 -3.44 28.23
N ALA A 106 -17.87 -4.53 28.29
CA ALA A 106 -17.39 -5.81 28.75
C ALA A 106 -16.28 -6.42 27.84
N LEU A 107 -16.35 -6.16 26.52
CA LEU A 107 -15.31 -6.57 25.60
C LEU A 107 -14.05 -5.71 25.78
N LEU A 108 -14.18 -4.40 25.98
CA LEU A 108 -13.06 -3.51 26.23
C LEU A 108 -12.34 -3.85 27.53
N GLU A 109 -13.06 -4.23 28.59
CA GLU A 109 -12.47 -4.73 29.85
C GLU A 109 -11.54 -5.92 29.59
N LYS A 110 -11.96 -6.87 28.75
CA LYS A 110 -11.11 -8.01 28.35
C LYS A 110 -9.89 -7.59 27.55
N ILE A 111 -10.03 -6.58 26.69
CA ILE A 111 -8.90 -6.06 25.89
C ILE A 111 -7.87 -5.36 26.77
N ILE A 112 -8.28 -4.49 27.68
CA ILE A 112 -7.33 -3.79 28.57
C ILE A 112 -6.65 -4.72 29.58
N ALA A 113 -7.23 -5.90 29.84
CA ALA A 113 -6.59 -6.94 30.65
C ALA A 113 -5.41 -7.62 29.90
N MET A 114 -5.35 -7.53 28.57
CA MET A 114 -4.23 -8.06 27.78
C MET A 114 -2.92 -7.32 28.12
N PRO A 115 -1.78 -8.04 28.23
CA PRO A 115 -0.51 -7.42 28.64
C PRO A 115 -0.14 -6.17 27.85
N LEU A 116 -0.37 -6.18 26.53
CA LEU A 116 -0.04 -5.07 25.63
C LEU A 116 -0.83 -3.78 25.92
N PHE A 117 -2.10 -3.90 26.33
CA PHE A 117 -2.99 -2.76 26.51
C PHE A 117 -3.20 -2.36 27.96
N ARG A 118 -2.59 -3.09 28.91
CA ARG A 118 -2.78 -2.88 30.35
C ARG A 118 -2.40 -1.47 30.80
N GLU A 119 -1.32 -0.92 30.28
CA GLU A 119 -0.88 0.43 30.66
C GLU A 119 -1.89 1.50 30.23
N TYR A 120 -2.35 1.42 28.99
CA TYR A 120 -3.40 2.31 28.49
C TYR A 120 -4.72 2.12 29.26
N GLY A 121 -5.07 0.87 29.59
CA GLY A 121 -6.28 0.52 30.34
C GLY A 121 -6.39 1.18 31.70
N ARG A 122 -5.27 1.55 32.35
CA ARG A 122 -5.28 2.25 33.65
C ARG A 122 -5.88 3.64 33.60
N THR A 123 -5.84 4.29 32.45
CA THR A 123 -6.34 5.65 32.21
C THR A 123 -7.59 5.66 31.34
N PHE A 124 -8.11 4.49 30.95
CA PHE A 124 -9.25 4.39 30.07
C PHE A 124 -10.55 4.72 30.79
N ASP A 125 -11.31 5.67 30.24
CA ASP A 125 -12.57 6.13 30.81
C ASP A 125 -13.78 5.45 30.13
N PHE A 126 -14.40 4.51 30.80
CA PHE A 126 -15.60 3.83 30.33
C PHE A 126 -16.87 4.70 30.31
N SER A 127 -16.86 5.85 30.98
CA SER A 127 -18.01 6.77 31.00
C SER A 127 -18.10 7.66 29.75
N ALA A 128 -17.00 7.78 29.00
CA ALA A 128 -16.85 8.68 27.86
C ALA A 128 -16.46 7.93 26.56
N LEU A 129 -17.12 6.83 26.26
CA LEU A 129 -16.83 6.05 25.05
C LEU A 129 -17.16 6.83 23.78
N ASN A 130 -16.25 6.79 22.83
CA ASN A 130 -16.47 7.32 21.48
C ASN A 130 -17.43 6.43 20.69
N THR A 131 -18.54 6.96 20.25
CA THR A 131 -19.62 6.20 19.56
C THR A 131 -19.60 6.33 18.04
N ARG A 132 -18.57 6.91 17.44
CA ARG A 132 -18.49 7.12 15.98
C ARG A 132 -18.63 5.85 15.16
N SER A 133 -18.26 4.70 15.70
CA SER A 133 -18.37 3.39 15.04
C SER A 133 -19.72 2.71 15.30
N VAL A 134 -20.67 3.39 15.93
CA VAL A 134 -22.03 2.87 16.22
C VAL A 134 -23.01 3.56 15.29
N ASP A 135 -23.50 2.86 14.29
CA ASP A 135 -24.47 3.39 13.32
C ASP A 135 -25.12 2.22 12.58
N THR A 136 -26.33 1.86 12.98
CA THR A 136 -27.08 0.74 12.40
C THR A 136 -27.32 0.93 10.89
N THR A 137 -27.47 2.16 10.42
CA THR A 137 -27.77 2.46 9.00
C THR A 137 -26.57 2.24 8.08
N LYS A 138 -25.34 2.20 8.64
CA LYS A 138 -24.08 1.96 7.91
C LYS A 138 -23.57 0.53 8.03
N VAL A 139 -24.30 -0.32 8.72
CA VAL A 139 -24.04 -1.75 8.71
C VAL A 139 -24.60 -2.33 7.41
N THR A 140 -23.75 -3.01 6.66
CA THR A 140 -24.14 -3.74 5.44
C THR A 140 -24.59 -5.16 5.80
N ASP A 141 -24.22 -6.18 5.05
CA ASP A 141 -24.57 -7.58 5.32
C ASP A 141 -24.06 -8.08 6.69
N HIS A 142 -22.90 -7.56 7.11
CA HIS A 142 -22.26 -7.89 8.39
C HIS A 142 -21.68 -6.62 9.03
N HIS A 143 -21.71 -6.57 10.37
CA HIS A 143 -21.08 -5.49 11.11
C HIS A 143 -19.53 -5.58 11.06
N ALA A 144 -18.86 -4.55 11.57
CA ALA A 144 -17.42 -4.46 11.66
C ALA A 144 -16.77 -5.66 12.38
N LEU A 145 -15.49 -5.85 12.15
CA LEU A 145 -14.68 -6.84 12.86
C LEU A 145 -14.48 -6.44 14.31
N ILE A 146 -14.94 -7.29 15.21
CA ILE A 146 -14.79 -7.16 16.66
C ILE A 146 -14.40 -8.51 17.27
N ILE A 147 -13.79 -8.50 18.45
CA ILE A 147 -13.62 -9.73 19.25
C ILE A 147 -14.96 -10.17 19.83
N THR A 148 -15.11 -11.45 20.09
CA THR A 148 -16.32 -12.04 20.72
C THR A 148 -16.23 -12.06 22.25
N GLY A 149 -15.03 -11.87 22.80
CA GLY A 149 -14.76 -12.00 24.22
C GLY A 149 -14.49 -13.44 24.69
N VAL A 150 -14.46 -14.41 23.78
CA VAL A 150 -13.93 -15.74 24.05
C VAL A 150 -12.42 -15.60 24.27
N ALA A 151 -11.90 -16.20 25.33
CA ALA A 151 -10.46 -16.18 25.60
C ALA A 151 -9.72 -16.99 24.53
N PRO A 152 -8.69 -16.42 23.88
CA PRO A 152 -7.88 -17.20 22.96
C PRO A 152 -7.07 -18.25 23.73
N GLU A 153 -7.12 -19.49 23.26
CA GLU A 153 -6.25 -20.57 23.75
C GLU A 153 -4.90 -20.50 23.00
N GLU A 154 -4.49 -21.57 22.33
CA GLU A 154 -3.25 -21.56 21.56
C GLU A 154 -3.42 -20.84 20.21
N LEU A 155 -2.73 -19.71 20.02
CA LEU A 155 -2.65 -18.98 18.78
C LEU A 155 -1.24 -19.05 18.21
N SER A 156 -1.12 -19.26 16.91
CA SER A 156 0.14 -19.03 16.20
C SER A 156 0.54 -17.54 16.29
N GLU A 157 1.81 -17.23 16.08
CA GLU A 157 2.32 -15.86 16.06
C GLU A 157 1.51 -14.95 15.12
N ALA A 158 1.20 -15.44 13.92
CA ALA A 158 0.42 -14.70 12.94
C ALA A 158 -1.05 -14.51 13.37
N GLU A 159 -1.68 -15.52 13.98
CA GLU A 159 -3.03 -15.37 14.52
C GLU A 159 -3.06 -14.40 15.71
N SER A 160 -2.07 -14.46 16.59
CA SER A 160 -1.93 -13.54 17.71
C SER A 160 -1.76 -12.09 17.22
N ALA A 161 -0.95 -11.86 16.17
CA ALA A 161 -0.76 -10.56 15.59
C ALA A 161 -2.07 -9.98 15.03
N VAL A 162 -2.83 -10.76 14.24
CA VAL A 162 -4.10 -10.33 13.66
C VAL A 162 -5.16 -10.10 14.75
N TYR A 163 -5.26 -11.00 15.73
CA TYR A 163 -6.18 -10.83 16.86
C TYR A 163 -5.88 -9.57 17.66
N THR A 164 -4.59 -9.32 17.94
CA THR A 164 -4.13 -8.12 18.67
C THR A 164 -4.46 -6.84 17.89
N LEU A 165 -4.33 -6.83 16.56
CA LEU A 165 -4.73 -5.67 15.75
C LEU A 165 -6.24 -5.43 15.85
N ILE A 166 -7.07 -6.47 15.78
CA ILE A 166 -8.53 -6.33 15.90
C ILE A 166 -8.91 -5.80 17.29
N ALA A 167 -8.36 -6.40 18.35
CA ALA A 167 -8.61 -5.98 19.72
C ALA A 167 -8.16 -4.53 19.97
N GLY A 168 -6.92 -4.20 19.56
CA GLY A 168 -6.40 -2.85 19.71
C GLY A 168 -7.18 -1.80 18.91
N ARG A 169 -7.63 -2.14 17.69
CA ARG A 169 -8.50 -1.25 16.90
C ARG A 169 -9.85 -1.00 17.59
N MET A 170 -10.42 -1.99 18.26
CA MET A 170 -11.62 -1.76 19.08
C MET A 170 -11.32 -0.76 20.19
N LEU A 171 -10.22 -0.91 20.90
CA LEU A 171 -9.83 0.02 21.96
C LEU A 171 -9.57 1.43 21.38
N GLU A 172 -8.88 1.56 20.23
CA GLU A 172 -8.70 2.84 19.53
C GLU A 172 -10.06 3.47 19.17
N ALA A 173 -10.97 2.70 18.56
CA ALA A 173 -12.24 3.20 18.02
C ALA A 173 -13.17 3.77 19.10
N PHE A 174 -13.13 3.22 20.30
CA PHE A 174 -13.93 3.67 21.44
C PHE A 174 -13.21 4.64 22.36
N SER A 175 -11.95 4.99 22.04
CA SER A 175 -11.15 5.97 22.77
C SER A 175 -11.47 7.42 22.35
N PRO A 176 -11.14 8.42 23.19
CA PRO A 176 -11.30 9.82 22.82
C PRO A 176 -10.39 10.21 21.64
N PRO A 177 -10.72 11.29 20.92
CA PRO A 177 -9.87 11.81 19.85
C PRO A 177 -8.51 12.25 20.38
N CYS A 178 -7.48 12.24 19.54
CA CYS A 178 -6.21 12.88 19.83
C CYS A 178 -6.37 14.38 19.66
N GLU A 179 -6.03 15.14 20.71
CA GLU A 179 -6.08 16.60 20.72
C GLU A 179 -4.71 17.16 20.41
N LYS A 180 -4.65 18.07 19.45
CA LYS A 180 -3.44 18.76 19.02
C LYS A 180 -3.65 20.27 19.06
N GLU A 181 -2.70 20.97 19.65
CA GLU A 181 -2.59 22.42 19.48
C GLU A 181 -1.81 22.71 18.20
N ARG A 182 -2.41 23.44 17.27
CA ARG A 182 -1.75 23.98 16.09
C ARG A 182 -1.29 25.40 16.34
N LEU A 183 -0.07 25.71 15.92
CA LEU A 183 0.49 27.04 15.93
C LEU A 183 0.92 27.41 14.52
N LEU A 184 0.31 28.45 13.96
CA LEU A 184 0.73 29.10 12.73
C LEU A 184 1.33 30.45 13.09
N MET A 185 2.56 30.68 12.65
CA MET A 185 3.21 31.99 12.73
C MET A 185 3.59 32.45 11.34
N GLU A 186 3.36 33.72 11.05
CA GLU A 186 3.79 34.36 9.81
C GLU A 186 4.71 35.52 10.13
N CYS A 187 5.68 35.76 9.28
CA CYS A 187 6.57 36.90 9.40
C CYS A 187 6.93 37.46 8.02
N MET A 188 7.30 38.72 7.98
CA MET A 188 7.78 39.40 6.79
C MET A 188 9.29 39.63 6.89
N CYS A 189 10.04 39.17 5.89
CA CYS A 189 11.47 39.38 5.79
C CYS A 189 11.87 39.65 4.35
N GLY A 190 12.63 40.72 4.09
CA GLY A 190 13.07 41.10 2.75
C GLY A 190 11.93 41.36 1.76
N GLY A 191 10.74 41.78 2.25
CA GLY A 191 9.55 42.00 1.43
C GLY A 191 8.85 40.73 0.98
N MET A 192 9.08 39.60 1.67
CA MET A 192 8.46 38.30 1.40
C MET A 192 7.87 37.72 2.68
N ASP A 193 6.78 36.95 2.51
CA ASP A 193 6.12 36.26 3.60
C ASP A 193 6.77 34.91 3.87
N PHE A 194 6.94 34.60 5.15
CA PHE A 194 7.42 33.30 5.61
C PHE A 194 6.46 32.76 6.66
N ARG A 195 6.32 31.42 6.70
CA ARG A 195 5.43 30.72 7.60
C ARG A 195 6.15 29.67 8.40
N SER A 196 5.77 29.52 9.64
CA SER A 196 6.12 28.40 10.50
C SER A 196 4.86 27.72 10.98
N ARG A 197 4.78 26.42 10.80
CA ARG A 197 3.67 25.59 11.25
C ARG A 197 4.20 24.54 12.22
N SER A 198 3.51 24.37 13.33
CA SER A 198 3.77 23.29 14.26
C SER A 198 2.48 22.75 14.84
N ALA A 199 2.50 21.48 15.21
CA ALA A 199 1.40 20.84 15.91
C ALA A 199 1.97 20.06 17.09
N PHE A 200 1.40 20.28 18.28
CA PHE A 200 1.81 19.60 19.51
C PHE A 200 0.65 18.76 20.01
N ILE A 201 0.92 17.51 20.38
CA ILE A 201 -0.09 16.66 21.00
C ILE A 201 -0.28 17.14 22.43
N VAL A 202 -1.50 17.58 22.74
CA VAL A 202 -1.94 17.96 24.09
C VAL A 202 -2.49 16.73 24.81
N ASN A 203 -3.32 15.95 24.10
CA ASN A 203 -3.84 14.67 24.60
C ASN A 203 -3.69 13.62 23.51
N THR A 204 -3.01 12.53 23.84
CA THR A 204 -2.76 11.44 22.88
C THR A 204 -4.04 10.71 22.46
N GLY A 205 -5.05 10.66 23.33
CA GLY A 205 -6.30 9.95 23.05
C GLY A 205 -6.04 8.52 22.56
N TRP A 206 -6.74 8.10 21.48
CA TRP A 206 -6.64 6.78 20.89
C TRP A 206 -5.22 6.38 20.42
N ARG A 207 -4.35 7.35 20.13
CA ARG A 207 -2.97 7.08 19.66
C ARG A 207 -2.09 6.44 20.73
N ALA A 208 -2.46 6.55 22.00
CA ALA A 208 -1.75 5.91 23.10
C ALA A 208 -1.96 4.39 23.15
N VAL A 209 -2.99 3.83 22.50
CA VAL A 209 -3.31 2.39 22.52
C VAL A 209 -2.12 1.56 22.06
N PHE A 210 -1.57 1.85 20.89
CA PHE A 210 -0.39 1.17 20.36
C PHE A 210 0.91 1.96 20.60
N ALA A 211 0.83 3.25 20.87
CA ALA A 211 1.97 4.17 21.06
C ALA A 211 3.05 4.05 19.96
N ARG A 212 2.64 3.91 18.71
CA ARG A 212 3.51 3.64 17.56
C ARG A 212 4.51 4.77 17.34
N LYS A 213 5.77 4.43 17.10
CA LYS A 213 6.84 5.42 16.81
C LYS A 213 6.54 6.22 15.54
N GLU A 214 6.02 5.57 14.49
CA GLU A 214 5.65 6.18 13.20
C GLU A 214 4.60 7.29 13.34
N ASP A 215 3.75 7.19 14.37
CA ASP A 215 2.78 8.23 14.67
C ASP A 215 3.43 9.44 15.35
N ARG A 216 4.52 9.24 16.08
CA ARG A 216 5.28 10.35 16.72
C ARG A 216 6.10 11.12 15.68
N GLU A 217 6.75 10.45 14.74
CA GLU A 217 7.57 11.08 13.70
C GLU A 217 6.75 11.95 12.74
N LYS A 218 5.48 11.60 12.49
CA LYS A 218 4.56 12.43 11.67
C LYS A 218 4.07 13.71 12.37
N ASP A 219 4.23 13.80 13.67
CA ASP A 219 3.82 14.96 14.46
C ASP A 219 4.99 15.85 14.86
N GLU A 220 6.24 15.46 14.51
CA GLU A 220 7.35 16.40 14.63
C GLU A 220 7.09 17.62 13.73
N PRO A 221 7.40 18.83 14.21
CA PRO A 221 7.16 20.03 13.43
C PRO A 221 7.87 19.88 12.08
N GLU A 222 7.11 20.03 10.98
CA GLU A 222 7.63 19.97 9.59
C GLU A 222 8.86 20.84 9.38
N ASP A 223 9.06 21.79 10.27
CA ASP A 223 10.07 22.83 10.21
C ASP A 223 11.32 22.53 11.06
N GLY A 224 11.44 21.39 11.75
CA GLY A 224 12.59 21.05 12.63
C GLY A 224 12.86 22.12 13.68
N GLY A 225 11.91 23.01 13.88
CA GLY A 225 12.11 24.27 14.55
C GLY A 225 11.50 24.25 15.94
N GLY A 226 12.31 24.51 16.91
CA GLY A 226 12.07 24.69 18.31
C GLY A 226 10.72 25.24 18.78
N THR A 227 10.57 25.30 20.08
CA THR A 227 9.35 25.69 20.79
C THR A 227 9.17 27.21 20.95
N ALA A 228 10.03 28.03 20.29
CA ALA A 228 9.98 29.49 20.45
C ALA A 228 8.62 30.03 20.02
N LEU A 229 8.04 30.82 20.90
CA LEU A 229 6.81 31.53 20.68
C LEU A 229 7.11 33.04 20.62
N PHE A 230 6.84 33.65 19.47
CA PHE A 230 7.00 35.08 19.27
C PHE A 230 5.65 35.75 19.34
N ALA A 231 5.62 36.99 19.86
CA ALA A 231 4.41 37.78 19.91
C ALA A 231 4.11 38.41 18.55
N GLU A 232 2.84 38.50 18.17
CA GLU A 232 2.38 39.27 17.02
C GLU A 232 2.78 40.74 17.16
N GLY A 233 3.24 41.33 16.08
CA GLY A 233 3.84 42.67 16.06
C GLY A 233 5.28 42.77 16.62
N GLY A 234 5.79 41.66 17.17
CA GLY A 234 7.14 41.60 17.73
C GLY A 234 8.23 41.64 16.67
N LEU A 235 9.35 42.28 17.00
CA LEU A 235 10.57 42.30 16.21
C LEU A 235 11.51 41.23 16.73
N VAL A 236 11.91 40.31 15.89
CA VAL A 236 12.79 39.17 16.21
C VAL A 236 14.00 39.19 15.31
N PRO A 237 15.24 39.08 15.86
CA PRO A 237 16.43 39.05 15.02
C PRO A 237 16.49 37.78 14.17
N LEU A 238 16.87 37.93 12.88
CA LEU A 238 17.13 36.85 11.98
C LEU A 238 18.47 36.22 12.32
N SER A 239 18.46 35.02 12.85
CA SER A 239 19.67 34.29 13.24
C SER A 239 20.40 33.60 12.08
N GLY A 240 19.66 33.31 11.00
CA GLY A 240 20.24 32.66 9.85
C GLY A 240 19.25 32.55 8.69
N ARG A 241 19.77 32.25 7.53
CA ARG A 241 18.99 31.99 6.30
C ARG A 241 19.50 30.76 5.57
N GLY A 242 18.63 30.09 4.84
CA GLY A 242 18.98 28.93 4.05
C GLY A 242 18.26 28.90 2.71
N LEU A 243 18.88 28.40 1.69
CA LEU A 243 18.31 28.09 0.40
C LEU A 243 18.51 26.60 0.14
N SER A 244 17.43 25.87 -0.05
CA SER A 244 17.50 24.44 -0.31
C SER A 244 16.92 24.10 -1.69
N GLN A 245 17.63 23.27 -2.44
CA GLN A 245 17.14 22.72 -3.68
C GLN A 245 16.47 21.37 -3.37
N LYS A 246 15.20 21.24 -3.74
CA LYS A 246 14.46 19.97 -3.66
C LYS A 246 14.22 19.44 -5.08
N LYS A 247 14.28 18.13 -5.23
CA LYS A 247 13.87 17.45 -6.47
C LYS A 247 12.52 16.78 -6.21
N THR A 248 11.62 16.88 -7.17
CA THR A 248 10.40 16.06 -7.17
C THR A 248 10.81 14.59 -7.28
N LEU A 249 10.25 13.77 -6.42
CA LEU A 249 10.43 12.32 -6.48
C LEU A 249 9.24 11.69 -7.20
N PRO A 250 9.45 10.61 -7.96
CA PRO A 250 8.34 9.84 -8.49
C PRO A 250 7.49 9.28 -7.34
N ARG A 251 6.22 9.00 -7.62
CA ARG A 251 5.36 8.31 -6.65
C ARG A 251 6.02 7.00 -6.23
N PRO A 252 5.96 6.62 -4.95
CA PRO A 252 6.47 5.33 -4.51
C PRO A 252 5.71 4.19 -5.19
N LEU A 253 6.39 3.07 -5.39
CA LEU A 253 5.78 1.85 -5.92
C LEU A 253 4.69 1.36 -4.96
N TYR A 254 3.68 0.71 -5.50
CA TYR A 254 2.62 0.11 -4.69
C TYR A 254 3.17 -1.00 -3.79
N THR A 255 2.69 -1.03 -2.55
CA THR A 255 2.67 -2.21 -1.68
C THR A 255 1.28 -2.86 -1.76
N GLU A 256 1.06 -4.03 -1.16
CA GLU A 256 -0.31 -4.57 -1.12
C GLU A 256 -1.28 -3.64 -0.37
N ALA A 257 -0.84 -3.03 0.73
CA ALA A 257 -1.65 -2.07 1.47
C ALA A 257 -2.06 -0.86 0.61
N THR A 258 -1.11 -0.25 -0.12
CA THR A 258 -1.40 0.91 -0.97
C THR A 258 -2.19 0.53 -2.22
N LEU A 259 -1.99 -0.68 -2.76
CA LEU A 259 -2.79 -1.20 -3.86
C LEU A 259 -4.25 -1.45 -3.43
N LEU A 260 -4.47 -2.07 -2.26
CA LEU A 260 -5.81 -2.21 -1.68
C LEU A 260 -6.49 -0.85 -1.48
N ALA A 261 -5.75 0.15 -0.99
CA ALA A 261 -6.27 1.51 -0.85
C ALA A 261 -6.62 2.16 -2.20
N ALA A 262 -5.81 1.92 -3.24
CA ALA A 262 -6.09 2.40 -4.60
C ALA A 262 -7.34 1.71 -5.18
N MET A 263 -7.48 0.38 -4.99
CA MET A 263 -8.68 -0.35 -5.42
C MET A 263 -9.94 0.13 -4.71
N GLU A 264 -9.86 0.43 -3.41
CA GLU A 264 -10.97 0.95 -2.61
C GLU A 264 -11.37 2.37 -3.03
N ASN A 265 -10.41 3.20 -3.42
CA ASN A 265 -10.59 4.61 -3.70
C ASN A 265 -10.32 4.95 -5.19
N CYS A 266 -10.52 4.03 -6.10
CA CYS A 266 -10.14 4.19 -7.51
C CYS A 266 -10.81 5.42 -8.18
N GLY A 267 -11.94 5.88 -7.66
CA GLY A 267 -12.61 7.11 -8.15
C GLY A 267 -11.87 8.41 -7.88
N LYS A 268 -10.87 8.44 -6.99
CA LYS A 268 -10.15 9.70 -6.66
C LYS A 268 -9.25 10.21 -7.77
N ASP A 269 -8.78 9.33 -8.63
CA ASP A 269 -7.92 9.67 -9.76
C ASP A 269 -8.72 9.96 -11.05
N ILE A 270 -10.06 9.83 -11.00
CA ILE A 270 -10.97 10.16 -12.11
C ILE A 270 -11.18 11.67 -12.14
N THR A 271 -10.88 12.29 -13.27
CA THR A 271 -10.99 13.74 -13.48
C THR A 271 -12.41 14.20 -13.73
N ASP A 272 -13.26 13.34 -14.26
CA ASP A 272 -14.67 13.61 -14.47
C ASP A 272 -15.46 13.55 -13.14
N GLY A 273 -16.18 14.63 -12.82
CA GLY A 273 -16.90 14.77 -11.56
C GLY A 273 -18.05 13.78 -11.38
N GLU A 274 -18.82 13.50 -12.44
CA GLU A 274 -19.93 12.52 -12.38
C GLU A 274 -19.43 11.08 -12.28
N ALA A 275 -18.42 10.74 -13.07
CA ALA A 275 -17.76 9.45 -13.01
C ALA A 275 -17.09 9.20 -11.66
N ARG A 276 -16.47 10.24 -11.09
CA ARG A 276 -15.85 10.20 -9.75
C ARG A 276 -16.87 9.87 -8.65
N GLU A 277 -18.01 10.53 -8.62
CA GLU A 277 -19.08 10.23 -7.64
C GLU A 277 -19.61 8.80 -7.83
N THR A 278 -19.66 8.32 -9.06
CA THR A 278 -20.14 6.98 -9.42
C THR A 278 -19.27 5.86 -8.84
N VAL A 279 -17.95 6.03 -8.89
CA VAL A 279 -16.99 5.00 -8.48
C VAL A 279 -16.56 5.18 -7.02
N LYS A 280 -16.89 6.32 -6.40
CA LYS A 280 -16.50 6.68 -5.03
C LYS A 280 -16.96 5.66 -3.99
N ASP A 281 -18.13 5.06 -4.18
CA ASP A 281 -18.75 4.16 -3.22
C ASP A 281 -18.55 2.67 -3.56
N SER A 282 -18.17 2.33 -4.79
CA SER A 282 -18.03 0.93 -5.21
C SER A 282 -16.58 0.42 -5.21
N GLY A 283 -15.61 1.22 -5.64
CA GLY A 283 -14.21 0.76 -5.79
C GLY A 283 -14.04 -0.36 -6.82
N ILE A 284 -12.84 -0.89 -6.95
CA ILE A 284 -12.54 -2.09 -7.75
C ILE A 284 -12.56 -3.32 -6.85
N GLY A 285 -13.48 -4.24 -7.12
CA GLY A 285 -13.73 -5.42 -6.31
C GLY A 285 -14.32 -5.09 -4.94
N THR A 286 -14.91 -6.08 -4.31
CA THR A 286 -15.41 -5.99 -2.93
C THR A 286 -14.30 -6.29 -1.92
N PRO A 287 -14.45 -5.96 -0.63
CA PRO A 287 -13.50 -6.36 0.41
C PRO A 287 -13.15 -7.85 0.36
N ALA A 288 -14.14 -8.71 0.10
CA ALA A 288 -13.95 -10.16 0.02
C ALA A 288 -13.17 -10.63 -1.22
N THR A 289 -13.16 -9.87 -2.32
CA THR A 289 -12.60 -10.30 -3.61
C THR A 289 -11.26 -9.64 -3.94
N ARG A 290 -10.92 -8.49 -3.36
CA ARG A 290 -9.66 -7.75 -3.66
C ARG A 290 -8.41 -8.61 -3.47
N ALA A 291 -8.34 -9.37 -2.37
CA ALA A 291 -7.21 -10.27 -2.12
C ALA A 291 -7.04 -11.32 -3.24
N ALA A 292 -8.14 -11.93 -3.70
CA ALA A 292 -8.11 -12.91 -4.78
C ALA A 292 -7.70 -12.28 -6.13
N ILE A 293 -8.12 -11.04 -6.40
CA ILE A 293 -7.68 -10.29 -7.58
C ILE A 293 -6.16 -10.10 -7.55
N ILE A 294 -5.61 -9.58 -6.44
CA ILE A 294 -4.17 -9.35 -6.28
C ILE A 294 -3.39 -10.68 -6.42
N THR A 295 -3.86 -11.74 -5.74
CA THR A 295 -3.27 -13.08 -5.86
C THR A 295 -3.28 -13.59 -7.30
N THR A 296 -4.32 -13.31 -8.05
CA THR A 296 -4.43 -13.69 -9.47
C THR A 296 -3.42 -12.96 -10.34
N LEU A 297 -3.16 -11.67 -10.08
CA LEU A 297 -2.13 -10.92 -10.79
C LEU A 297 -0.74 -11.55 -10.62
N PHE A 298 -0.38 -11.91 -9.36
CA PHE A 298 0.87 -12.63 -9.08
C PHE A 298 0.90 -14.02 -9.73
N LYS A 299 -0.17 -14.82 -9.57
CA LYS A 299 -0.26 -16.18 -10.11
C LYS A 299 -0.12 -16.21 -11.62
N ARG A 300 -0.65 -15.21 -12.32
CA ARG A 300 -0.55 -15.07 -13.78
C ARG A 300 0.73 -14.39 -14.23
N ASN A 301 1.61 -14.02 -13.29
CA ASN A 301 2.87 -13.34 -13.58
C ASN A 301 2.67 -12.00 -14.32
N TYR A 302 1.64 -11.24 -13.97
CA TYR A 302 1.46 -9.87 -14.44
C TYR A 302 2.21 -8.88 -13.56
N VAL A 303 2.38 -9.22 -12.28
CA VAL A 303 3.17 -8.46 -11.32
C VAL A 303 4.11 -9.39 -10.55
N GLU A 304 5.19 -8.82 -10.02
CA GLU A 304 6.15 -9.50 -9.16
C GLU A 304 6.49 -8.67 -7.92
N ARG A 305 7.07 -9.31 -6.88
CA ARG A 305 7.48 -8.64 -5.65
C ARG A 305 8.95 -8.23 -5.70
N SER A 306 9.24 -7.02 -5.29
CA SER A 306 10.59 -6.54 -4.98
C SER A 306 10.59 -5.99 -3.55
N GLY A 307 10.98 -6.83 -2.58
CA GLY A 307 10.76 -6.53 -1.16
C GLY A 307 9.27 -6.37 -0.85
N LYS A 308 8.88 -5.25 -0.25
CA LYS A 308 7.46 -4.90 0.01
C LYS A 308 6.74 -4.33 -1.23
N SER A 309 7.48 -3.91 -2.25
CA SER A 309 6.92 -3.26 -3.43
C SER A 309 6.43 -4.26 -4.46
N ILE A 310 5.40 -3.86 -5.20
CA ILE A 310 4.84 -4.58 -6.33
C ILE A 310 5.32 -3.90 -7.61
N LEU A 311 5.89 -4.70 -8.51
CA LEU A 311 6.38 -4.25 -9.82
C LEU A 311 5.57 -4.93 -10.93
N PRO A 312 5.23 -4.23 -12.01
CA PRO A 312 4.70 -4.89 -13.20
C PRO A 312 5.82 -5.70 -13.86
N THR A 313 5.46 -6.86 -14.40
CA THR A 313 6.35 -7.64 -15.28
C THR A 313 6.21 -7.15 -16.72
N GLU A 314 7.11 -7.55 -17.61
CA GLU A 314 6.98 -7.28 -19.05
C GLU A 314 5.63 -7.79 -19.59
N LYS A 315 5.22 -8.99 -19.15
CA LYS A 315 3.91 -9.56 -19.50
C LYS A 315 2.75 -8.70 -19.00
N GLY A 316 2.87 -8.15 -17.78
CA GLY A 316 1.86 -7.26 -17.20
C GLY A 316 1.77 -5.94 -17.97
N LEU A 317 2.91 -5.33 -18.29
CA LEU A 317 2.98 -4.11 -19.10
C LEU A 317 2.40 -4.34 -20.47
N TYR A 318 2.75 -5.45 -21.11
CA TYR A 318 2.22 -5.81 -22.41
C TYR A 318 0.69 -5.99 -22.40
N LEU A 319 0.15 -6.67 -21.38
CA LEU A 319 -1.31 -6.77 -21.22
C LEU A 319 -1.94 -5.40 -21.06
N TYR A 320 -1.38 -4.55 -20.20
CA TYR A 320 -1.88 -3.19 -19.97
C TYR A 320 -1.91 -2.37 -21.27
N GLU A 321 -0.81 -2.32 -21.99
CA GLU A 321 -0.72 -1.61 -23.28
C GLU A 321 -1.72 -2.13 -24.32
N SER A 322 -2.04 -3.42 -24.26
CA SER A 322 -3.00 -4.03 -25.18
C SER A 322 -4.46 -3.67 -24.88
N VAL A 323 -4.80 -3.38 -23.61
CA VAL A 323 -6.20 -3.22 -23.19
C VAL A 323 -6.53 -1.83 -22.61
N LYS A 324 -5.54 -0.96 -22.36
CA LYS A 324 -5.72 0.33 -21.65
C LYS A 324 -6.76 1.25 -22.29
N ASP A 325 -6.91 1.20 -23.62
CA ASP A 325 -7.83 2.02 -24.40
C ASP A 325 -9.15 1.29 -24.72
N MET A 326 -9.37 0.10 -24.17
CA MET A 326 -10.57 -0.70 -24.38
C MET A 326 -11.57 -0.49 -23.25
N MET A 327 -12.86 -0.64 -23.58
CA MET A 327 -13.96 -0.54 -22.58
C MET A 327 -13.77 -1.48 -21.36
N VAL A 328 -13.10 -2.62 -21.54
CA VAL A 328 -12.85 -3.59 -20.45
C VAL A 328 -11.91 -3.04 -19.37
N ALA A 329 -11.08 -2.06 -19.70
CA ALA A 329 -10.14 -1.43 -18.77
C ALA A 329 -10.71 -0.18 -18.09
N ASP A 330 -11.94 0.21 -18.45
CA ASP A 330 -12.58 1.38 -17.90
C ASP A 330 -13.10 1.13 -16.48
N ALA A 331 -12.57 1.87 -15.50
CA ALA A 331 -12.98 1.77 -14.11
C ALA A 331 -14.43 2.30 -13.89
N GLU A 332 -14.91 3.22 -14.73
CA GLU A 332 -16.25 3.78 -14.63
C GLU A 332 -17.33 2.76 -14.94
N LEU A 333 -17.00 1.76 -15.77
CA LEU A 333 -17.91 0.68 -16.10
C LEU A 333 -18.42 -0.08 -14.87
N THR A 334 -17.51 -0.38 -13.92
CA THR A 334 -17.88 -1.05 -12.66
C THR A 334 -18.91 -0.21 -11.89
N GLY A 335 -18.64 1.08 -11.71
CA GLY A 335 -19.58 1.98 -11.01
C GLY A 335 -20.92 2.12 -11.74
N THR A 336 -20.93 2.14 -13.06
CA THR A 336 -22.15 2.20 -13.86
C THR A 336 -23.01 0.94 -13.68
N TRP A 337 -22.38 -0.23 -13.63
CA TRP A 337 -23.10 -1.48 -13.41
C TRP A 337 -23.62 -1.62 -11.97
N GLU A 338 -22.82 -1.23 -10.97
CA GLU A 338 -23.27 -1.23 -9.57
C GLU A 338 -24.49 -0.31 -9.37
N ARG A 339 -24.49 0.89 -10.00
CA ARG A 339 -25.67 1.77 -9.97
C ARG A 339 -26.89 1.14 -10.67
N ALA A 340 -26.67 0.48 -11.79
CA ALA A 340 -27.77 -0.21 -12.47
C ALA A 340 -28.35 -1.34 -11.62
N LEU A 341 -27.50 -2.12 -10.94
CA LEU A 341 -27.94 -3.16 -10.01
C LEU A 341 -28.71 -2.59 -8.82
N ALA A 342 -28.24 -1.50 -8.21
CA ALA A 342 -28.96 -0.80 -7.13
C ALA A 342 -30.35 -0.29 -7.60
N ARG A 343 -30.44 0.20 -8.86
CA ARG A 343 -31.75 0.61 -9.44
C ARG A 343 -32.68 -0.56 -9.70
N ILE A 344 -32.15 -1.75 -10.03
CA ILE A 344 -32.93 -2.97 -10.16
C ILE A 344 -33.46 -3.39 -8.78
N GLU A 345 -32.63 -3.38 -7.75
CA GLU A 345 -33.00 -3.64 -6.37
C GLU A 345 -34.11 -2.67 -5.90
N GLY A 346 -33.92 -1.38 -6.19
CA GLY A 346 -34.91 -0.33 -5.94
C GLY A 346 -36.12 -0.34 -6.89
N ARG A 347 -36.26 -1.34 -7.79
CA ARG A 347 -37.34 -1.49 -8.77
C ARG A 347 -37.57 -0.28 -9.70
N THR A 348 -36.50 0.48 -9.97
CA THR A 348 -36.49 1.65 -10.86
C THR A 348 -35.82 1.38 -12.22
N LEU A 349 -35.25 0.20 -12.42
CA LEU A 349 -34.71 -0.29 -13.67
C LEU A 349 -35.20 -1.71 -13.93
N ASP A 350 -35.57 -1.98 -15.17
CA ASP A 350 -35.98 -3.31 -15.62
C ASP A 350 -34.75 -4.23 -15.76
N PRO A 351 -34.74 -5.43 -15.15
CA PRO A 351 -33.63 -6.38 -15.26
C PRO A 351 -33.32 -6.81 -16.70
N ASP A 352 -34.30 -6.95 -17.56
CA ASP A 352 -34.13 -7.41 -18.95
C ASP A 352 -33.42 -6.35 -19.78
N SER A 353 -33.69 -5.07 -19.55
CA SER A 353 -32.98 -3.96 -20.21
C SER A 353 -31.49 -3.91 -19.80
N PHE A 354 -31.20 -4.18 -18.53
CA PHE A 354 -29.82 -4.32 -18.03
C PHE A 354 -29.12 -5.53 -18.69
N MET A 355 -29.76 -6.69 -18.75
CA MET A 355 -29.20 -7.87 -19.41
C MET A 355 -28.93 -7.65 -20.90
N LEU A 356 -29.78 -6.87 -21.59
CA LEU A 356 -29.56 -6.49 -22.98
C LEU A 356 -28.28 -5.65 -23.12
N SER A 357 -28.08 -4.66 -22.25
CA SER A 357 -26.88 -3.82 -22.25
C SER A 357 -25.59 -4.63 -22.00
N ILE A 358 -25.65 -5.64 -21.11
CA ILE A 358 -24.53 -6.57 -20.86
C ILE A 358 -24.19 -7.39 -22.11
N ARG A 359 -25.20 -7.88 -22.84
CA ARG A 359 -25.00 -8.62 -24.09
C ARG A 359 -24.34 -7.76 -25.17
N GLU A 360 -24.82 -6.53 -25.35
CA GLU A 360 -24.25 -5.57 -26.30
C GLU A 360 -22.81 -5.25 -25.95
N TYR A 361 -22.53 -4.95 -24.67
CA TYR A 361 -21.17 -4.74 -24.16
C TYR A 361 -20.26 -5.94 -24.45
N THR A 362 -20.72 -7.14 -24.12
CA THR A 362 -19.94 -8.38 -24.36
C THR A 362 -19.62 -8.56 -25.85
N GLY A 363 -20.57 -8.27 -26.72
CA GLY A 363 -20.37 -8.32 -28.18
C GLY A 363 -19.30 -7.30 -28.65
N LYS A 364 -19.35 -6.07 -28.15
CA LYS A 364 -18.37 -5.02 -28.47
C LYS A 364 -16.97 -5.41 -28.01
N VAL A 365 -16.80 -5.74 -26.73
CA VAL A 365 -15.49 -6.11 -26.15
C VAL A 365 -14.91 -7.35 -26.82
N THR A 366 -15.74 -8.37 -27.11
CA THR A 366 -15.28 -9.53 -27.85
C THR A 366 -14.77 -9.15 -29.23
N GLY A 367 -15.47 -8.27 -29.94
CA GLY A 367 -15.03 -7.76 -31.24
C GLY A 367 -13.73 -6.96 -31.17
N GLU A 368 -13.53 -6.17 -30.12
CA GLU A 368 -12.28 -5.44 -29.87
C GLU A 368 -11.11 -6.41 -29.62
N ILE A 369 -11.28 -7.38 -28.71
CA ILE A 369 -10.25 -8.39 -28.39
C ILE A 369 -9.85 -9.22 -29.61
N LEU A 370 -10.79 -9.62 -30.43
CA LEU A 370 -10.52 -10.41 -31.67
C LEU A 370 -9.75 -9.59 -32.71
N ARG A 371 -9.80 -8.26 -32.67
CA ARG A 371 -9.02 -7.37 -33.56
C ARG A 371 -7.61 -7.11 -33.05
N LEU A 372 -7.32 -7.42 -31.77
CA LEU A 372 -5.97 -7.28 -31.21
C LEU A 372 -5.01 -8.18 -32.01
N LYS A 373 -4.07 -7.54 -32.67
CA LYS A 373 -2.90 -8.26 -33.19
C LYS A 373 -1.92 -8.40 -32.04
N PHE A 374 -1.94 -9.55 -31.38
CA PHE A 374 -0.89 -9.88 -30.44
C PHE A 374 0.41 -9.97 -31.24
N PRO A 375 1.43 -9.12 -30.95
CA PRO A 375 2.75 -9.39 -31.46
C PRO A 375 3.08 -10.81 -31.03
N GLU A 376 3.61 -11.61 -31.94
CA GLU A 376 4.21 -12.87 -31.53
C GLU A 376 5.12 -12.56 -30.34
N PRO A 377 5.08 -13.35 -29.23
CA PRO A 377 5.93 -13.10 -28.07
C PRO A 377 7.32 -12.81 -28.63
N SER A 378 7.85 -11.60 -28.35
CA SER A 378 9.12 -11.17 -28.86
C SER A 378 10.07 -12.30 -28.50
N SER A 379 10.39 -13.12 -29.49
CA SER A 379 11.43 -14.12 -29.34
C SER A 379 12.67 -13.30 -29.09
N HIS A 380 13.09 -13.14 -27.83
CA HIS A 380 14.43 -12.65 -27.56
C HIS A 380 15.34 -13.62 -28.32
N ALA A 381 15.73 -13.20 -29.52
CA ALA A 381 16.60 -13.97 -30.36
C ALA A 381 18.01 -13.84 -29.81
N PHE A 382 18.37 -14.71 -28.89
CA PHE A 382 19.74 -14.83 -28.43
C PHE A 382 20.56 -15.55 -29.50
N THR A 383 21.74 -15.06 -29.82
CA THR A 383 22.67 -15.82 -30.66
C THR A 383 22.89 -17.21 -30.05
N CYS A 384 22.71 -18.23 -30.81
CA CYS A 384 22.83 -19.62 -30.33
C CYS A 384 24.24 -19.89 -29.78
N PRO A 385 24.42 -20.26 -28.54
CA PRO A 385 25.76 -20.50 -27.95
C PRO A 385 26.43 -21.72 -28.55
N LYS A 386 25.64 -22.69 -29.10
CA LYS A 386 26.14 -23.91 -29.67
C LYS A 386 26.67 -23.73 -31.10
N CYS A 387 25.87 -23.18 -32.02
CA CYS A 387 26.26 -23.02 -33.39
C CYS A 387 26.75 -21.62 -33.76
N LYS A 388 26.59 -20.64 -32.91
CA LYS A 388 26.98 -19.23 -33.08
C LYS A 388 26.46 -18.52 -34.33
N ALA A 389 25.59 -19.20 -35.09
CA ALA A 389 25.08 -18.73 -36.39
C ALA A 389 23.57 -18.73 -36.53
N GLY A 390 22.85 -19.40 -35.62
CA GLY A 390 21.39 -19.35 -35.52
C GLY A 390 20.96 -18.56 -34.29
N ASN A 391 19.65 -18.31 -34.15
CA ASN A 391 19.09 -17.63 -32.99
C ASN A 391 18.33 -18.62 -32.11
N VAL A 392 18.36 -18.37 -30.79
CA VAL A 392 17.54 -19.15 -29.84
C VAL A 392 16.17 -18.51 -29.74
N VAL A 393 15.16 -19.22 -30.20
CA VAL A 393 13.75 -18.84 -30.08
C VAL A 393 13.20 -19.41 -28.79
N VAL A 394 12.79 -18.52 -27.84
CA VAL A 394 12.21 -18.89 -26.56
C VAL A 394 10.70 -19.07 -26.73
N LYS A 395 10.18 -20.25 -26.46
CA LYS A 395 8.75 -20.61 -26.47
C LYS A 395 8.26 -20.88 -25.06
N SER A 396 6.96 -21.05 -24.87
CA SER A 396 6.34 -21.27 -23.56
C SER A 396 6.90 -22.46 -22.77
N LYS A 397 7.33 -23.54 -23.42
CA LYS A 397 7.84 -24.74 -22.75
C LYS A 397 9.32 -24.99 -23.00
N VAL A 398 9.87 -24.44 -24.07
CA VAL A 398 11.24 -24.75 -24.57
C VAL A 398 11.88 -23.52 -25.20
N ALA A 399 13.21 -23.45 -25.12
CA ALA A 399 14.02 -22.55 -25.93
C ALA A 399 14.85 -23.41 -26.90
N LYS A 400 14.80 -23.14 -28.20
CA LYS A 400 15.50 -23.91 -29.22
C LYS A 400 16.15 -23.03 -30.27
N CYS A 401 17.24 -23.48 -30.84
CA CYS A 401 17.84 -22.84 -32.02
C CYS A 401 16.93 -22.98 -33.24
N ASP A 402 16.80 -21.88 -34.01
CA ASP A 402 16.05 -21.82 -35.26
C ASP A 402 16.80 -22.45 -36.44
N ARG A 403 18.12 -22.61 -36.32
CA ARG A 403 18.94 -23.19 -37.37
C ARG A 403 18.77 -24.70 -37.47
N GLU A 404 18.43 -25.15 -38.63
CA GLU A 404 18.29 -26.57 -38.95
C GLU A 404 19.62 -27.33 -38.72
N GLY A 405 19.56 -28.48 -38.04
CA GLY A 405 20.74 -29.31 -37.71
C GLY A 405 21.52 -28.88 -36.45
N CYS A 406 21.23 -27.73 -35.81
CA CYS A 406 21.93 -27.31 -34.60
C CYS A 406 21.57 -28.18 -33.37
N GLY A 407 20.30 -28.50 -33.19
CA GLY A 407 19.82 -29.36 -32.10
C GLY A 407 19.93 -28.78 -30.69
N LEU A 408 20.22 -27.47 -30.50
CA LEU A 408 20.13 -26.86 -29.19
C LEU A 408 18.66 -26.81 -28.73
N LEU A 409 18.38 -27.44 -27.57
CA LEU A 409 17.06 -27.46 -26.95
C LEU A 409 17.20 -27.35 -25.44
N VAL A 410 16.54 -26.37 -24.87
CA VAL A 410 16.49 -26.12 -23.41
C VAL A 410 15.04 -26.14 -22.97
N PHE A 411 14.68 -27.05 -22.07
CA PHE A 411 13.36 -27.08 -21.45
C PHE A 411 13.26 -26.02 -20.35
N ARG A 412 12.14 -25.28 -20.30
CA ARG A 412 11.88 -24.31 -19.24
C ARG A 412 11.69 -24.96 -17.86
N ARG A 413 11.34 -26.23 -17.81
CA ARG A 413 11.21 -26.97 -16.55
C ARG A 413 12.42 -27.86 -16.33
N PHE A 414 13.22 -27.52 -15.33
CA PHE A 414 14.41 -28.29 -14.95
C PHE A 414 14.36 -28.62 -13.45
N LEU A 415 14.48 -29.91 -13.08
CA LEU A 415 14.38 -30.40 -11.69
C LEU A 415 13.19 -29.81 -10.92
N ASN A 416 12.00 -29.89 -11.50
CA ASN A 416 10.74 -29.34 -11.00
C ASN A 416 10.74 -27.82 -10.77
N LYS A 417 11.75 -27.08 -11.25
CA LYS A 417 11.81 -25.63 -11.24
C LYS A 417 11.52 -25.08 -12.62
N GLU A 418 10.62 -24.09 -12.72
CA GLU A 418 10.39 -23.35 -13.94
C GLU A 418 11.42 -22.24 -14.11
N LEU A 419 12.08 -22.19 -15.27
CA LEU A 419 13.06 -21.17 -15.62
C LEU A 419 12.33 -19.96 -16.20
N THR A 420 12.54 -18.80 -15.59
CA THR A 420 12.02 -17.51 -16.07
C THR A 420 12.78 -17.05 -17.30
N ASP A 421 12.21 -16.09 -18.07
CA ASP A 421 12.88 -15.47 -19.21
C ASP A 421 14.24 -14.88 -18.80
N ARG A 422 14.33 -14.25 -17.63
CA ARG A 422 15.58 -13.72 -17.06
C ARG A 422 16.64 -14.81 -16.83
N HIS A 423 16.23 -16.02 -16.42
CA HIS A 423 17.17 -17.14 -16.27
C HIS A 423 17.70 -17.61 -17.64
N LEU A 424 16.82 -17.66 -18.64
CA LEU A 424 17.20 -18.02 -20.01
C LEU A 424 18.07 -16.95 -20.66
N GLU A 425 17.75 -15.67 -20.46
CA GLU A 425 18.57 -14.54 -20.88
C GLU A 425 19.99 -14.64 -20.33
N GLN A 426 20.16 -14.83 -19.02
CA GLN A 426 21.46 -15.00 -18.39
C GLN A 426 22.21 -16.21 -18.97
N LEU A 427 21.50 -17.33 -19.13
CA LEU A 427 22.07 -18.57 -19.64
C LEU A 427 22.58 -18.41 -21.07
N PHE A 428 21.81 -17.78 -21.96
CA PHE A 428 22.17 -17.61 -23.38
C PHE A 428 23.16 -16.45 -23.62
N SER A 429 23.11 -15.39 -22.78
CA SER A 429 24.00 -14.23 -22.93
C SER A 429 25.36 -14.42 -22.27
N SER A 430 25.40 -15.02 -21.07
CA SER A 430 26.63 -15.16 -20.27
C SER A 430 27.07 -16.62 -20.04
N GLY A 431 26.35 -17.61 -20.58
CA GLY A 431 26.65 -19.03 -20.41
C GLY A 431 26.31 -19.60 -19.04
N SER A 432 25.88 -18.75 -18.07
CA SER A 432 25.50 -19.18 -16.73
C SER A 432 24.44 -18.29 -16.11
N THR A 433 23.60 -18.86 -15.26
CA THR A 433 22.64 -18.08 -14.47
C THR A 433 23.25 -17.63 -13.15
N ARG A 434 22.64 -16.63 -12.52
CA ARG A 434 22.82 -16.39 -11.08
C ARG A 434 22.27 -17.57 -10.30
N LEU A 435 22.51 -17.59 -8.97
CA LEU A 435 22.02 -18.63 -8.08
C LEU A 435 20.47 -18.63 -8.10
N ILE A 436 19.90 -19.76 -8.53
CA ILE A 436 18.47 -20.00 -8.54
C ILE A 436 18.12 -20.81 -7.30
N LYS A 437 17.17 -20.31 -6.51
CA LYS A 437 16.75 -20.94 -5.27
C LYS A 437 15.67 -21.99 -5.50
N GLY A 438 15.70 -23.05 -4.69
CA GLY A 438 14.60 -23.99 -4.53
C GLY A 438 14.46 -25.04 -5.64
N PHE A 439 15.55 -25.54 -6.21
CA PHE A 439 15.52 -26.81 -6.96
C PHE A 439 15.13 -27.97 -6.05
N LYS A 440 14.43 -28.95 -6.56
CA LYS A 440 14.11 -30.19 -5.82
C LYS A 440 14.95 -31.36 -6.31
N GLY A 441 15.75 -31.92 -5.42
CA GLY A 441 16.52 -33.12 -5.67
C GLY A 441 15.64 -34.37 -5.70
N LYS A 442 16.20 -35.49 -6.18
CA LYS A 442 15.51 -36.80 -6.25
C LYS A 442 14.92 -37.28 -4.94
N LYS A 443 15.49 -36.88 -3.80
CA LYS A 443 15.02 -37.21 -2.44
C LYS A 443 14.09 -36.13 -1.83
N GLY A 444 13.59 -35.17 -2.63
CA GLY A 444 12.67 -34.11 -2.21
C GLY A 444 13.33 -32.93 -1.48
N CYS A 445 14.62 -33.00 -1.14
CA CYS A 445 15.35 -31.90 -0.52
C CYS A 445 15.47 -30.70 -1.45
N SER A 446 15.24 -29.49 -0.93
CA SER A 446 15.41 -28.24 -1.67
C SER A 446 16.86 -27.79 -1.61
N PHE A 447 17.41 -27.31 -2.73
CA PHE A 447 18.76 -26.76 -2.82
C PHE A 447 18.84 -25.60 -3.82
N ASP A 448 19.88 -24.80 -3.71
CA ASP A 448 20.14 -23.65 -4.56
C ASP A 448 21.35 -23.92 -5.47
N ALA A 449 21.24 -23.60 -6.74
CA ALA A 449 22.34 -23.79 -7.69
C ALA A 449 22.23 -22.78 -8.85
N ALA A 450 23.33 -22.50 -9.55
CA ALA A 450 23.31 -21.86 -10.83
C ALA A 450 23.20 -22.92 -11.95
N LEU A 451 22.73 -22.52 -13.12
CA LEU A 451 22.71 -23.35 -14.32
C LEU A 451 23.79 -22.91 -15.29
N THR A 452 24.47 -23.88 -15.89
CA THR A 452 25.45 -23.69 -16.96
C THR A 452 25.20 -24.72 -18.04
N PHE A 453 25.85 -24.60 -19.19
CA PHE A 453 25.92 -25.64 -20.19
C PHE A 453 27.08 -26.59 -19.93
N ASP A 454 26.89 -27.88 -20.20
CA ASP A 454 27.99 -28.85 -20.37
C ASP A 454 28.59 -28.75 -21.81
N ASP A 455 29.60 -29.54 -22.09
CA ASP A 455 30.28 -29.57 -23.40
C ASP A 455 29.36 -29.99 -24.55
N SER A 456 28.25 -30.63 -24.26
CA SER A 456 27.19 -31.05 -25.21
C SER A 456 26.04 -30.04 -25.27
N PHE A 457 26.14 -28.91 -24.58
CA PHE A 457 25.08 -27.87 -24.44
C PHE A 457 23.80 -28.36 -23.75
N ASN A 458 23.89 -29.33 -22.84
CA ASN A 458 22.83 -29.68 -21.93
C ASN A 458 22.94 -28.82 -20.64
N LEU A 459 21.81 -28.65 -19.93
CA LEU A 459 21.81 -27.93 -18.65
C LEU A 459 22.55 -28.72 -17.57
N LYS A 460 23.50 -28.07 -16.91
CA LYS A 460 24.27 -28.59 -15.80
C LYS A 460 24.14 -27.67 -14.58
N LEU A 461 24.02 -28.28 -13.39
CA LEU A 461 24.05 -27.54 -12.12
C LEU A 461 25.48 -27.10 -11.80
N SER A 462 25.62 -25.83 -11.41
CA SER A 462 26.85 -25.26 -10.87
C SER A 462 26.60 -24.80 -9.43
N PHE A 463 27.38 -25.29 -8.50
CA PHE A 463 27.28 -24.92 -7.09
C PHE A 463 28.33 -23.85 -6.75
N PRO A 464 27.99 -22.84 -5.91
CA PRO A 464 28.98 -21.88 -5.46
C PRO A 464 30.10 -22.61 -4.71
N LYS A 465 31.36 -22.31 -5.01
CA LYS A 465 32.48 -22.79 -4.21
C LYS A 465 32.26 -22.36 -2.76
N PRO A 466 32.44 -23.24 -1.76
CA PRO A 466 32.39 -22.84 -0.36
C PRO A 466 33.41 -21.70 -0.16
N LYS A 467 32.99 -20.58 0.41
CA LYS A 467 33.93 -19.51 0.81
C LYS A 467 34.95 -20.13 1.72
N GLY A 468 36.20 -20.17 1.25
CA GLY A 468 37.30 -20.83 1.93
C GLY A 468 37.37 -20.44 3.38
N ALA A 469 37.48 -21.43 4.25
CA ALA A 469 37.95 -21.26 5.60
C ALA A 469 39.32 -20.57 5.52
N LYS A 470 39.41 -19.35 6.06
CA LYS A 470 40.71 -18.71 6.30
C LYS A 470 41.46 -19.66 7.25
N GLY A 471 42.49 -20.28 6.74
CA GLY A 471 43.40 -21.06 7.55
C GLY A 471 43.91 -20.24 8.73
N LYS A 472 43.95 -20.92 9.85
CA LYS A 472 44.67 -20.46 11.05
C LYS A 472 46.13 -20.24 10.74
#